data_0f8a5027425d1798c5ca7ae36b5339ed
#
_entry.id   0f8a5027425d1798c5ca7ae36b5339ed
#
_cell.length_a   1.000
_cell.length_b   1.000
_cell.length_c   1.000
_cell.angle_alpha   90.00
_cell.angle_beta   90.00
_cell.angle_gamma   90.00
#
_symmetry.space_group_name_H-M   'P 1'
#
loop_
_entity.id
_entity.type
_entity.pdbx_description
1 polymer ?
#
loop_
_entity_poly.entity_id
_entity_poly.type
_entity_poly.pdbx_seq_one_letter_code
_entity_poly.pdbx_strand_id
1 'polypeptide(L)'
;MDEEHKQNMGPPPELKKISDSIWELPASYKKGMLVPARIIANKELIDAMDAGVFNQITNVASLPGIQSYAYCMPDGHWGYGFPIGGVAAFDPEQGGVISPGGIGFDINCGMRLISTNLTIDEVKPKIKQLVDELYKAVPAGVGCKGFVKITKEEFKNVMKDGAQWCLKNGYAWPGDVENIEDQGKIVQANPDKVSDRAVKRGLDQLGTLGSGNHYLEIQEVVAGNIYDEKAAKAMGITGPGQIVIMVHCGSRGMGHQVGTDYLKTFLEVMPKYGIQILDPELACAPFNSPEGQDYYQAMACAANMAFANRQVITHRIREVFSKVFGRSAEEMQMNLVYDVAHNIAKLEEHVVDGKKKMLLVHRKGSTRAFGPSRAKDLPEKYTKIGQPIILGGSMETGSYLLVGTDGADLTFSSTAHGAGRTMSRAQAKREVRGDELQKNMEKNGIYVHAVTMSGLAEEAGKAYKDIEVVVDSLEAAGITRRVVALKPIGNVKG
;
A
#
# COMPACT_ATOMS: atom_id res chain seq x y z
N MET A 1 23.88 5.60 -9.16
CA MET A 1 23.76 4.15 -9.34
C MET A 1 24.69 3.80 -10.48
N ASP A 2 25.80 3.22 -10.12
CA ASP A 2 26.93 2.97 -11.02
C ASP A 2 26.63 1.82 -12.00
N GLU A 3 27.33 1.79 -13.12
CA GLU A 3 27.17 0.81 -14.21
C GLU A 3 27.41 -0.65 -13.77
N GLU A 4 28.03 -0.89 -12.61
CA GLU A 4 28.22 -2.21 -12.02
C GLU A 4 26.93 -2.94 -11.64
N HIS A 5 25.82 -2.24 -11.40
CA HIS A 5 24.52 -2.85 -11.06
C HIS A 5 23.75 -3.41 -12.27
N LYS A 6 24.21 -3.15 -13.48
CA LYS A 6 23.61 -3.66 -14.73
C LYS A 6 24.03 -5.07 -15.11
N GLN A 7 25.01 -5.68 -14.42
CA GLN A 7 25.63 -6.94 -14.87
C GLN A 7 25.03 -8.23 -14.30
N ASN A 8 24.04 -8.17 -13.39
CA ASN A 8 23.37 -9.39 -12.89
C ASN A 8 21.85 -9.24 -12.97
N MET A 9 21.31 -9.30 -14.17
CA MET A 9 19.86 -9.52 -14.37
C MET A 9 19.58 -11.03 -14.34
N GLY A 10 18.75 -11.44 -13.41
CA GLY A 10 18.27 -12.83 -13.34
C GLY A 10 18.34 -13.43 -11.93
N PRO A 11 17.61 -14.52 -11.72
CA PRO A 11 17.59 -15.23 -10.44
C PRO A 11 18.94 -15.89 -10.15
N PRO A 12 19.37 -15.95 -8.86
CA PRO A 12 20.57 -16.69 -8.48
C PRO A 12 20.41 -18.19 -8.76
N PRO A 13 21.50 -18.90 -9.11
CA PRO A 13 21.43 -20.32 -9.48
C PRO A 13 20.95 -21.24 -8.33
N GLU A 14 21.09 -20.81 -7.08
CA GLU A 14 20.63 -21.51 -5.89
C GLU A 14 19.12 -21.38 -5.65
N LEU A 15 18.41 -20.56 -6.43
CA LEU A 15 16.97 -20.39 -6.31
C LEU A 15 16.25 -21.66 -6.74
N LYS A 16 15.55 -22.29 -5.80
CA LYS A 16 14.83 -23.54 -6.01
C LYS A 16 13.35 -23.28 -6.26
N LYS A 17 12.79 -23.91 -7.28
CA LYS A 17 11.34 -23.93 -7.49
C LYS A 17 10.70 -24.89 -6.49
N ILE A 18 9.78 -24.40 -5.66
CA ILE A 18 8.99 -25.19 -4.70
C ILE A 18 7.64 -25.57 -5.31
N SER A 19 7.01 -24.65 -6.03
CA SER A 19 5.80 -24.86 -6.82
C SER A 19 5.80 -23.95 -8.05
N ASP A 20 4.71 -23.92 -8.82
CA ASP A 20 4.63 -23.04 -10.00
C ASP A 20 4.65 -21.54 -9.65
N SER A 21 4.33 -21.20 -8.41
CA SER A 21 4.24 -19.81 -7.91
C SER A 21 5.07 -19.54 -6.66
N ILE A 22 5.91 -20.49 -6.20
CA ILE A 22 6.74 -20.32 -5.00
C ILE A 22 8.17 -20.77 -5.29
N TRP A 23 9.12 -19.88 -4.97
CA TRP A 23 10.55 -20.11 -5.10
C TRP A 23 11.24 -19.85 -3.77
N GLU A 24 12.37 -20.54 -3.52
CA GLU A 24 13.06 -20.47 -2.23
C GLU A 24 14.59 -20.38 -2.40
N LEU A 25 15.18 -19.46 -1.67
CA LEU A 25 16.62 -19.43 -1.37
C LEU A 25 16.81 -20.02 0.04
N PRO A 26 17.58 -21.12 0.19
CA PRO A 26 17.79 -21.76 1.49
C PRO A 26 18.55 -20.86 2.45
N ALA A 27 18.41 -21.05 3.76
CA ALA A 27 19.14 -20.28 4.76
C ALA A 27 20.68 -20.36 4.63
N SER A 28 21.19 -21.42 4.00
CA SER A 28 22.62 -21.58 3.68
C SER A 28 23.10 -20.75 2.49
N TYR A 29 22.20 -20.10 1.74
CA TYR A 29 22.54 -19.30 0.57
C TYR A 29 23.48 -18.14 0.90
N LYS A 30 23.24 -17.47 2.03
CA LYS A 30 24.04 -16.32 2.46
C LYS A 30 24.39 -16.44 3.95
N LYS A 31 25.66 -16.22 4.28
CA LYS A 31 26.10 -16.20 5.69
C LYS A 31 25.30 -15.17 6.49
N GLY A 32 24.73 -15.59 7.61
CA GLY A 32 23.94 -14.75 8.51
C GLY A 32 22.44 -14.90 8.36
N MET A 33 21.93 -15.54 7.29
CA MET A 33 20.51 -15.85 7.22
C MET A 33 20.09 -16.81 8.35
N LEU A 34 19.00 -16.46 9.02
CA LEU A 34 18.39 -17.24 10.10
C LEU A 34 17.25 -18.12 9.60
N VAL A 35 16.61 -17.72 8.52
CA VAL A 35 15.50 -18.42 7.86
C VAL A 35 15.70 -18.41 6.35
N PRO A 36 15.06 -19.31 5.58
CA PRO A 36 15.02 -19.22 4.13
C PRO A 36 14.27 -17.95 3.65
N ALA A 37 14.53 -17.53 2.40
CA ALA A 37 13.76 -16.49 1.73
C ALA A 37 12.88 -17.11 0.66
N ARG A 38 11.59 -16.74 0.62
CA ARG A 38 10.62 -17.19 -0.39
C ARG A 38 10.14 -16.04 -1.27
N ILE A 39 10.04 -16.33 -2.55
CA ILE A 39 9.48 -15.40 -3.53
C ILE A 39 8.20 -16.01 -4.09
N ILE A 40 7.11 -15.26 -4.01
CA ILE A 40 5.82 -15.63 -4.60
C ILE A 40 5.80 -15.02 -6.01
N ALA A 41 5.95 -15.83 -7.01
CA ALA A 41 5.97 -15.38 -8.41
C ALA A 41 5.89 -16.57 -9.37
N ASN A 42 5.32 -16.39 -10.55
CA ASN A 42 5.49 -17.34 -11.64
C ASN A 42 6.89 -17.22 -12.27
N LYS A 43 7.20 -18.10 -13.22
CA LYS A 43 8.54 -18.13 -13.85
C LYS A 43 8.87 -16.84 -14.59
N GLU A 44 7.90 -16.23 -15.26
CA GLU A 44 8.08 -14.97 -16.01
C GLU A 44 8.52 -13.83 -15.09
N LEU A 45 7.85 -13.64 -13.96
CA LEU A 45 8.20 -12.62 -12.98
C LEU A 45 9.54 -12.89 -12.30
N ILE A 46 9.89 -14.15 -12.06
CA ILE A 46 11.20 -14.52 -11.50
C ILE A 46 12.32 -14.15 -12.47
N ASP A 47 12.17 -14.48 -13.76
CA ASP A 47 13.19 -14.19 -14.77
C ASP A 47 13.39 -12.68 -15.01
N ALA A 48 12.32 -11.90 -14.83
CA ALA A 48 12.33 -10.44 -14.95
C ALA A 48 12.70 -9.71 -13.65
N MET A 49 12.86 -10.43 -12.53
CA MET A 49 13.11 -9.81 -11.22
C MET A 49 14.53 -9.28 -11.11
N ASP A 50 14.68 -8.05 -10.61
CA ASP A 50 15.97 -7.43 -10.33
C ASP A 50 16.77 -8.25 -9.31
N ALA A 51 18.05 -8.51 -9.57
CA ALA A 51 18.95 -9.23 -8.66
C ALA A 51 19.04 -8.59 -7.26
N GLY A 52 18.85 -7.27 -7.16
CA GLY A 52 18.82 -6.57 -5.90
C GLY A 52 17.67 -6.99 -4.98
N VAL A 53 16.56 -7.45 -5.54
CA VAL A 53 15.42 -7.98 -4.74
C VAL A 53 15.84 -9.22 -3.98
N PHE A 54 16.54 -10.16 -4.65
CA PHE A 54 17.06 -11.38 -4.00
C PHE A 54 18.08 -11.04 -2.91
N ASN A 55 18.95 -10.05 -3.17
CA ASN A 55 19.91 -9.58 -2.16
C ASN A 55 19.20 -8.95 -0.96
N GLN A 56 18.20 -8.10 -1.17
CA GLN A 56 17.46 -7.43 -0.10
C GLN A 56 16.67 -8.44 0.74
N ILE A 57 15.92 -9.38 0.13
CA ILE A 57 15.11 -10.33 0.90
C ILE A 57 15.97 -11.31 1.71
N THR A 58 17.16 -11.67 1.21
CA THR A 58 18.12 -12.50 1.96
C THR A 58 18.80 -11.73 3.09
N ASN A 59 18.98 -10.40 2.97
CA ASN A 59 19.39 -9.56 4.10
C ASN A 59 18.30 -9.49 5.18
N VAL A 60 17.03 -9.38 4.78
CA VAL A 60 15.88 -9.42 5.72
C VAL A 60 15.85 -10.74 6.50
N ALA A 61 16.14 -11.87 5.84
CA ALA A 61 16.18 -13.18 6.44
C ALA A 61 17.25 -13.35 7.54
N SER A 62 18.15 -12.37 7.71
CA SER A 62 19.17 -12.34 8.78
C SER A 62 18.78 -11.56 10.02
N LEU A 63 17.62 -10.89 10.01
CA LEU A 63 17.22 -10.04 11.14
C LEU A 63 16.81 -10.85 12.38
N PRO A 64 17.19 -10.40 13.60
CA PRO A 64 16.91 -11.11 14.83
C PRO A 64 15.42 -11.37 15.06
N GLY A 65 15.08 -12.57 15.51
CA GLY A 65 13.74 -12.99 15.89
C GLY A 65 12.79 -13.23 14.71
N ILE A 66 13.29 -13.21 13.46
CA ILE A 66 12.48 -13.53 12.27
C ILE A 66 11.96 -14.97 12.36
N GLN A 67 10.72 -15.17 11.90
CA GLN A 67 10.02 -16.45 11.95
C GLN A 67 9.80 -17.04 10.55
N SER A 68 9.92 -18.34 10.44
CA SER A 68 9.65 -19.18 9.25
C SER A 68 10.39 -18.75 7.98
N TYR A 69 10.04 -17.63 7.38
CA TYR A 69 10.57 -17.17 6.09
C TYR A 69 10.57 -15.65 5.99
N ALA A 70 11.51 -15.09 5.22
CA ALA A 70 11.37 -13.76 4.63
C ALA A 70 10.68 -13.89 3.28
N TYR A 71 9.58 -13.18 3.04
CA TYR A 71 8.80 -13.26 1.81
C TYR A 71 8.96 -12.03 0.92
N CYS A 72 8.94 -12.26 -0.41
CA CYS A 72 8.76 -11.23 -1.42
C CYS A 72 7.56 -11.59 -2.30
N MET A 73 6.64 -10.66 -2.47
CA MET A 73 5.43 -10.80 -3.30
C MET A 73 5.77 -10.65 -4.80
N PRO A 74 4.86 -11.04 -5.73
CA PRO A 74 5.13 -11.03 -7.17
C PRO A 74 5.40 -9.62 -7.73
N ASP A 75 4.90 -8.56 -7.10
CA ASP A 75 5.19 -7.16 -7.42
C ASP A 75 6.58 -6.70 -6.94
N GLY A 76 7.40 -7.61 -6.43
CA GLY A 76 8.72 -7.36 -5.88
C GLY A 76 9.64 -6.52 -6.78
N HIS A 77 10.19 -5.43 -6.24
CA HIS A 77 11.20 -4.59 -6.89
C HIS A 77 12.09 -3.92 -5.85
N TRP A 78 13.17 -3.28 -6.32
CA TRP A 78 14.15 -2.63 -5.46
C TRP A 78 13.51 -1.62 -4.51
N GLY A 79 13.78 -1.75 -3.21
CA GLY A 79 13.35 -0.84 -2.15
C GLY A 79 14.53 -0.30 -1.33
N TYR A 80 14.26 0.30 -0.20
CA TYR A 80 15.22 0.70 0.84
C TYR A 80 15.17 -0.32 1.98
N GLY A 81 16.23 -1.06 2.25
CA GLY A 81 16.29 -2.14 3.24
C GLY A 81 15.48 -3.37 2.83
N PHE A 82 14.19 -3.42 3.08
CA PHE A 82 13.33 -4.45 2.48
C PHE A 82 13.09 -4.15 0.99
N PRO A 83 12.96 -5.18 0.13
CA PRO A 83 12.37 -4.98 -1.17
C PRO A 83 10.94 -4.46 -1.02
N ILE A 84 10.43 -3.71 -2.00
CA ILE A 84 8.99 -3.48 -2.11
C ILE A 84 8.34 -4.83 -2.47
N GLY A 85 7.20 -5.16 -1.87
CA GLY A 85 6.64 -6.51 -1.89
C GLY A 85 7.15 -7.37 -0.72
N GLY A 86 8.00 -6.81 0.16
CA GLY A 86 8.60 -7.54 1.28
C GLY A 86 7.64 -7.77 2.45
N VAL A 87 7.68 -8.99 3.01
CA VAL A 87 6.95 -9.38 4.24
C VAL A 87 7.89 -10.17 5.15
N ALA A 88 7.93 -9.82 6.43
CA ALA A 88 8.63 -10.58 7.46
C ALA A 88 7.91 -10.46 8.80
N ALA A 89 7.82 -11.56 9.52
CA ALA A 89 7.24 -11.62 10.85
C ALA A 89 8.32 -11.88 11.90
N PHE A 90 8.29 -11.14 12.98
CA PHE A 90 9.26 -11.22 14.06
C PHE A 90 8.57 -11.58 15.37
N ASP A 91 9.17 -12.46 16.15
CA ASP A 91 8.68 -12.87 17.47
C ASP A 91 9.28 -11.96 18.55
N PRO A 92 8.50 -11.05 19.16
CA PRO A 92 8.98 -10.14 20.20
C PRO A 92 9.57 -10.87 21.42
N GLU A 93 9.05 -12.07 21.73
CA GLU A 93 9.52 -12.88 22.86
C GLU A 93 10.87 -13.57 22.58
N GLN A 94 11.28 -13.61 21.31
CA GLN A 94 12.56 -14.15 20.86
C GLN A 94 13.54 -13.07 20.40
N GLY A 95 13.39 -11.85 20.91
CA GLY A 95 14.23 -10.71 20.53
C GLY A 95 13.92 -10.14 19.15
N GLY A 96 12.71 -10.38 18.65
CA GLY A 96 12.24 -9.87 17.37
C GLY A 96 12.33 -8.36 17.28
N VAL A 97 12.74 -7.86 16.12
CA VAL A 97 13.05 -6.46 15.89
C VAL A 97 11.94 -5.71 15.16
N ILE A 98 11.94 -4.37 15.31
CA ILE A 98 11.20 -3.44 14.45
C ILE A 98 12.20 -2.60 13.64
N SER A 99 11.92 -2.42 12.32
CA SER A 99 12.80 -1.72 11.39
C SER A 99 12.03 -0.69 10.54
N PRO A 100 12.45 0.58 10.49
CA PRO A 100 11.91 1.55 9.55
C PRO A 100 12.11 1.13 8.09
N GLY A 101 13.23 0.46 7.78
CA GLY A 101 13.50 -0.12 6.46
C GLY A 101 12.51 -1.20 6.05
N GLY A 102 11.91 -1.90 7.03
CA GLY A 102 10.87 -2.91 6.81
C GLY A 102 9.45 -2.37 6.67
N ILE A 103 9.26 -1.07 6.91
CA ILE A 103 7.97 -0.38 6.78
C ILE A 103 8.00 0.60 5.60
N GLY A 104 9.12 1.30 5.43
CA GLY A 104 9.28 2.35 4.43
C GLY A 104 8.94 3.73 4.96
N PHE A 105 9.32 4.76 4.18
CA PHE A 105 9.17 6.15 4.60
C PHE A 105 7.74 6.67 4.48
N ASP A 106 6.96 6.20 3.52
CA ASP A 106 5.54 6.55 3.42
C ASP A 106 4.70 5.57 4.27
N ILE A 107 4.81 5.74 5.60
CA ILE A 107 4.11 4.91 6.59
C ILE A 107 2.61 4.94 6.30
N ASN A 108 1.97 3.77 6.26
CA ASN A 108 0.57 3.58 5.90
C ASN A 108 0.21 4.24 4.55
N CYS A 109 1.17 4.22 3.56
CA CYS A 109 0.75 4.30 2.18
C CYS A 109 -0.27 3.19 1.96
N GLY A 110 -1.37 3.49 1.28
CA GLY A 110 -2.49 2.57 1.21
C GLY A 110 -3.48 2.92 0.11
N MET A 111 -4.38 1.98 -0.13
CA MET A 111 -5.38 2.05 -1.18
C MET A 111 -6.78 2.13 -0.59
N ARG A 112 -7.62 2.96 -1.19
CA ARG A 112 -9.03 3.12 -0.84
C ARG A 112 -9.90 3.04 -2.08
N LEU A 113 -11.02 2.31 -1.99
CA LEU A 113 -12.01 2.22 -3.05
C LEU A 113 -13.38 2.68 -2.56
N ILE A 114 -14.03 3.55 -3.33
CA ILE A 114 -15.39 4.05 -3.11
C ILE A 114 -16.26 3.51 -4.23
N SER A 115 -17.36 2.83 -3.90
CA SER A 115 -18.39 2.44 -4.85
C SER A 115 -19.39 3.57 -5.08
N THR A 116 -20.09 3.57 -6.22
CA THR A 116 -21.19 4.48 -6.50
C THR A 116 -22.32 3.73 -7.18
N ASN A 117 -23.51 4.35 -7.34
CA ASN A 117 -24.56 3.87 -8.23
C ASN A 117 -24.53 4.57 -9.62
N LEU A 118 -23.46 5.33 -9.91
CA LEU A 118 -23.29 5.99 -11.20
C LEU A 118 -22.82 5.00 -12.26
N THR A 119 -23.28 5.25 -13.49
CA THR A 119 -22.90 4.46 -14.66
C THR A 119 -21.89 5.20 -15.54
N ILE A 120 -21.20 4.45 -16.39
CA ILE A 120 -20.26 5.00 -17.37
C ILE A 120 -20.96 6.02 -18.29
N ASP A 121 -22.22 5.80 -18.68
CA ASP A 121 -22.96 6.70 -19.53
C ASP A 121 -23.28 8.05 -18.88
N GLU A 122 -23.46 8.08 -17.54
CA GLU A 122 -23.64 9.31 -16.78
C GLU A 122 -22.32 10.07 -16.58
N VAL A 123 -21.21 9.35 -16.36
CA VAL A 123 -19.94 9.94 -15.96
C VAL A 123 -19.08 10.34 -17.14
N LYS A 124 -18.99 9.52 -18.20
CA LYS A 124 -18.13 9.75 -19.37
C LYS A 124 -18.33 11.13 -20.03
N PRO A 125 -19.55 11.64 -20.22
CA PRO A 125 -19.76 12.98 -20.78
C PRO A 125 -19.22 14.12 -19.89
N LYS A 126 -19.06 13.88 -18.59
CA LYS A 126 -18.60 14.86 -17.58
C LYS A 126 -17.18 14.58 -17.10
N ILE A 127 -16.48 13.58 -17.64
CA ILE A 127 -15.20 13.11 -17.07
C ILE A 127 -14.14 14.21 -16.97
N LYS A 128 -14.01 15.03 -18.00
CA LYS A 128 -13.07 16.15 -18.01
C LYS A 128 -13.38 17.16 -16.90
N GLN A 129 -14.62 17.61 -16.81
CA GLN A 129 -15.07 18.51 -15.75
C GLN A 129 -14.81 17.91 -14.37
N LEU A 130 -15.14 16.63 -14.19
CA LEU A 130 -15.02 15.93 -12.92
C LEU A 130 -13.56 15.82 -12.47
N VAL A 131 -12.67 15.41 -13.36
CA VAL A 131 -11.22 15.29 -13.05
C VAL A 131 -10.61 16.66 -12.76
N ASP A 132 -10.98 17.71 -13.53
CA ASP A 132 -10.47 19.07 -13.30
C ASP A 132 -10.96 19.66 -11.96
N GLU A 133 -12.21 19.40 -11.57
CA GLU A 133 -12.73 19.80 -10.26
C GLU A 133 -12.11 19.01 -9.12
N LEU A 134 -11.87 17.69 -9.29
CA LEU A 134 -11.14 16.86 -8.33
C LEU A 134 -9.70 17.34 -8.14
N TYR A 135 -9.00 17.70 -9.21
CA TYR A 135 -7.65 18.25 -9.15
C TYR A 135 -7.57 19.54 -8.33
N LYS A 136 -8.59 20.42 -8.47
CA LYS A 136 -8.69 21.65 -7.68
C LYS A 136 -9.00 21.38 -6.20
N ALA A 137 -9.87 20.38 -5.94
CA ALA A 137 -10.39 20.08 -4.61
C ALA A 137 -9.43 19.24 -3.76
N VAL A 138 -8.61 18.39 -4.39
CA VAL A 138 -7.63 17.52 -3.75
C VAL A 138 -6.22 17.91 -4.20
N PRO A 139 -5.55 18.81 -3.47
CA PRO A 139 -4.24 19.31 -3.88
C PRO A 139 -3.23 18.17 -4.04
N ALA A 140 -2.53 18.15 -5.18
CA ALA A 140 -1.54 17.16 -5.53
C ALA A 140 -0.13 17.78 -5.63
N GLY A 141 0.93 16.96 -5.54
CA GLY A 141 2.32 17.40 -5.62
C GLY A 141 3.05 17.49 -4.29
N VAL A 142 4.37 17.67 -4.35
CA VAL A 142 5.24 17.77 -3.18
C VAL A 142 4.97 19.05 -2.42
N GLY A 143 4.77 18.96 -1.09
CA GLY A 143 4.62 20.13 -0.21
C GLY A 143 3.30 20.91 -0.37
N CYS A 144 2.34 20.39 -1.15
CA CYS A 144 1.01 21.01 -1.26
C CYS A 144 0.31 21.04 0.10
N LYS A 145 -0.58 22.03 0.28
CA LYS A 145 -1.33 22.25 1.51
C LYS A 145 -2.79 21.86 1.32
N GLY A 146 -3.34 21.16 2.31
CA GLY A 146 -4.75 20.79 2.36
C GLY A 146 -5.64 21.97 2.76
N PHE A 147 -6.94 21.77 2.61
CA PHE A 147 -7.94 22.77 2.99
C PHE A 147 -8.24 22.78 4.49
N VAL A 148 -7.99 21.68 5.19
CA VAL A 148 -8.22 21.56 6.64
C VAL A 148 -7.18 22.38 7.39
N LYS A 149 -7.65 23.36 8.19
CA LYS A 149 -6.81 24.23 9.00
C LYS A 149 -7.02 23.89 10.47
N ILE A 150 -6.01 23.32 11.10
CA ILE A 150 -6.02 22.88 12.49
C ILE A 150 -4.76 23.36 13.22
N THR A 151 -4.87 23.49 14.54
CA THR A 151 -3.72 23.79 15.41
C THR A 151 -2.83 22.57 15.59
N LYS A 152 -1.61 22.77 16.10
CA LYS A 152 -0.73 21.66 16.49
C LYS A 152 -1.38 20.72 17.51
N GLU A 153 -2.14 21.28 18.46
CA GLU A 153 -2.80 20.49 19.49
C GLU A 153 -3.91 19.62 18.88
N GLU A 154 -4.66 20.16 17.97
CA GLU A 154 -5.69 19.40 17.26
C GLU A 154 -5.09 18.35 16.31
N PHE A 155 -3.93 18.63 15.72
CA PHE A 155 -3.20 17.64 14.93
C PHE A 155 -2.73 16.47 15.78
N LYS A 156 -2.43 16.66 17.09
CA LYS A 156 -2.19 15.53 18.01
C LYS A 156 -3.41 14.63 18.12
N ASN A 157 -4.62 15.18 18.09
CA ASN A 157 -5.84 14.37 18.08
C ASN A 157 -5.99 13.58 16.77
N VAL A 158 -5.63 14.16 15.63
CA VAL A 158 -5.56 13.42 14.35
C VAL A 158 -4.59 12.25 14.46
N MET A 159 -3.40 12.47 15.01
CA MET A 159 -2.38 11.41 15.23
C MET A 159 -2.87 10.30 16.17
N LYS A 160 -3.66 10.63 17.19
CA LYS A 160 -4.22 9.67 18.15
C LYS A 160 -5.42 8.89 17.59
N ASP A 161 -6.33 9.58 16.91
CA ASP A 161 -7.66 9.05 16.59
C ASP A 161 -7.85 8.68 15.11
N GLY A 162 -6.95 9.10 14.22
CA GLY A 162 -7.02 8.74 12.79
C GLY A 162 -8.37 9.07 12.14
N ALA A 163 -8.97 8.11 11.46
CA ALA A 163 -10.28 8.28 10.83
C ALA A 163 -11.43 8.53 11.83
N GLN A 164 -11.28 8.12 13.09
CA GLN A 164 -12.24 8.44 14.15
C GLN A 164 -12.31 9.96 14.42
N TRP A 165 -11.17 10.67 14.31
CA TRP A 165 -11.17 12.12 14.35
C TRP A 165 -11.99 12.72 13.21
N CYS A 166 -11.86 12.16 12.00
CA CYS A 166 -12.63 12.60 10.85
C CYS A 166 -14.14 12.42 11.07
N LEU A 167 -14.57 11.31 11.67
CA LEU A 167 -15.98 11.07 12.00
C LEU A 167 -16.50 12.13 12.98
N LYS A 168 -15.75 12.42 14.05
CA LYS A 168 -16.13 13.43 15.05
C LYS A 168 -16.22 14.85 14.49
N ASN A 169 -15.48 15.13 13.40
CA ASN A 169 -15.38 16.46 12.79
C ASN A 169 -16.15 16.59 11.46
N GLY A 170 -17.02 15.64 11.13
CA GLY A 170 -17.91 15.71 9.96
C GLY A 170 -17.24 15.38 8.61
N TYR A 171 -16.03 14.81 8.59
CA TYR A 171 -15.34 14.39 7.37
C TYR A 171 -15.55 12.90 7.03
N ALA A 172 -16.32 12.15 7.82
CA ALA A 172 -16.58 10.74 7.57
C ALA A 172 -18.04 10.39 7.89
N TRP A 173 -18.53 9.36 7.21
CA TRP A 173 -19.75 8.68 7.59
C TRP A 173 -19.46 7.54 8.58
N PRO A 174 -20.41 7.12 9.45
CA PRO A 174 -20.18 5.98 10.35
C PRO A 174 -19.71 4.73 9.61
N GLY A 175 -20.37 4.36 8.51
CA GLY A 175 -19.99 3.21 7.68
C GLY A 175 -18.60 3.32 7.00
N ASP A 176 -18.01 4.50 6.88
CA ASP A 176 -16.64 4.62 6.38
C ASP A 176 -15.65 3.98 7.36
N VAL A 177 -15.78 4.34 8.64
CA VAL A 177 -14.84 3.89 9.67
C VAL A 177 -14.85 2.36 9.82
N GLU A 178 -16.02 1.75 9.72
CA GLU A 178 -16.18 0.29 9.77
C GLU A 178 -15.45 -0.43 8.62
N ASN A 179 -15.29 0.24 7.47
CA ASN A 179 -14.65 -0.29 6.27
C ASN A 179 -13.21 0.16 6.08
N ILE A 180 -12.56 0.66 7.12
CA ILE A 180 -11.12 0.95 7.14
C ILE A 180 -10.41 -0.14 7.94
N GLU A 181 -9.27 -0.59 7.48
CA GLU A 181 -8.39 -1.48 8.22
C GLU A 181 -8.13 -0.95 9.63
N ASP A 182 -8.30 -1.79 10.66
CA ASP A 182 -8.26 -1.45 12.08
C ASP A 182 -9.21 -0.29 12.47
N GLN A 183 -10.34 -0.16 11.77
CA GLN A 183 -11.30 0.93 11.95
C GLN A 183 -10.67 2.33 11.86
N GLY A 184 -9.59 2.44 11.09
CA GLY A 184 -8.87 3.68 10.83
C GLY A 184 -8.12 4.27 12.01
N LYS A 185 -7.81 3.43 13.04
CA LYS A 185 -7.11 3.87 14.24
C LYS A 185 -6.19 2.77 14.79
N ILE A 186 -4.90 3.06 14.87
CA ILE A 186 -3.94 2.25 15.63
C ILE A 186 -3.85 2.84 17.04
N VAL A 187 -4.30 2.06 18.03
CA VAL A 187 -4.51 2.56 19.40
C VAL A 187 -3.22 2.87 20.18
N GLN A 188 -2.07 2.31 19.74
CA GLN A 188 -0.77 2.53 20.35
C GLN A 188 -0.15 3.89 20.03
N ALA A 189 -0.80 4.71 19.21
CA ALA A 189 -0.30 6.02 18.79
C ALA A 189 -0.04 6.95 19.98
N ASN A 190 1.18 7.48 20.07
CA ASN A 190 1.59 8.44 21.07
C ASN A 190 2.30 9.64 20.42
N PRO A 191 1.64 10.80 20.31
CA PRO A 191 2.21 12.01 19.71
C PRO A 191 3.50 12.52 20.36
N ASP A 192 3.75 12.20 21.63
CA ASP A 192 4.99 12.62 22.32
C ASP A 192 6.24 11.91 21.79
N LYS A 193 6.08 10.85 21.00
CA LYS A 193 7.15 10.13 20.31
C LYS A 193 7.43 10.63 18.90
N VAL A 194 6.68 11.64 18.45
CA VAL A 194 6.82 12.27 17.13
C VAL A 194 7.59 13.58 17.26
N SER A 195 8.65 13.75 16.46
CA SER A 195 9.45 14.97 16.49
C SER A 195 8.64 16.20 16.03
N ASP A 196 8.97 17.38 16.57
CA ASP A 196 8.40 18.65 16.13
C ASP A 196 8.55 18.89 14.61
N ARG A 197 9.65 18.36 14.02
CA ARG A 197 9.88 18.43 12.59
C ARG A 197 8.88 17.59 11.81
N ALA A 198 8.58 16.39 12.27
CA ALA A 198 7.56 15.53 11.64
C ALA A 198 6.16 16.14 11.75
N VAL A 199 5.81 16.68 12.93
CA VAL A 199 4.56 17.43 13.13
C VAL A 199 4.44 18.59 12.15
N LYS A 200 5.46 19.44 12.02
CA LYS A 200 5.47 20.58 11.08
C LYS A 200 5.30 20.14 9.62
N ARG A 201 5.86 18.99 9.25
CA ARG A 201 5.75 18.45 7.87
C ARG A 201 4.38 17.87 7.56
N GLY A 202 3.62 17.45 8.57
CA GLY A 202 2.28 16.85 8.39
C GLY A 202 1.12 17.83 8.56
N LEU A 203 1.27 18.83 9.42
CA LEU A 203 0.20 19.71 9.90
C LEU A 203 -0.67 20.32 8.79
N ASP A 204 -0.06 20.81 7.71
CA ASP A 204 -0.74 21.44 6.58
C ASP A 204 -1.11 20.48 5.46
N GLN A 205 -0.85 19.16 5.60
CA GLN A 205 -0.97 18.20 4.49
C GLN A 205 -2.22 17.30 4.56
N LEU A 206 -3.09 17.50 5.54
CA LEU A 206 -4.33 16.72 5.66
C LEU A 206 -5.27 17.03 4.48
N GLY A 207 -5.73 15.99 3.80
CA GLY A 207 -6.56 16.10 2.58
C GLY A 207 -5.76 16.37 1.30
N THR A 208 -4.48 15.98 1.23
CA THR A 208 -3.63 16.14 0.04
C THR A 208 -3.21 14.79 -0.55
N LEU A 209 -3.13 14.74 -1.88
CA LEU A 209 -2.82 13.51 -2.60
C LEU A 209 -1.31 13.18 -2.57
N GLY A 210 -0.45 14.14 -2.86
CA GLY A 210 0.98 13.90 -2.95
C GLY A 210 1.49 13.75 -4.37
N SER A 211 2.62 13.03 -4.52
CA SER A 211 3.31 12.86 -5.79
C SER A 211 3.84 11.42 -5.95
N GLY A 212 4.49 11.13 -7.05
CA GLY A 212 5.01 9.81 -7.37
C GLY A 212 3.88 8.84 -7.72
N ASN A 213 3.85 7.67 -7.07
CA ASN A 213 2.82 6.66 -7.30
C ASN A 213 1.44 6.99 -6.69
N HIS A 214 1.27 8.14 -6.04
CA HIS A 214 -0.03 8.57 -5.52
C HIS A 214 -0.95 9.05 -6.64
N TYR A 215 -2.22 8.70 -6.54
CA TYR A 215 -3.24 9.05 -7.53
C TYR A 215 -4.65 9.04 -6.94
N LEU A 216 -5.55 9.69 -7.65
CA LEU A 216 -7.00 9.56 -7.53
C LEU A 216 -7.53 9.17 -8.90
N GLU A 217 -8.19 8.02 -9.00
CA GLU A 217 -8.70 7.48 -10.25
C GLU A 217 -10.21 7.28 -10.21
N ILE A 218 -10.86 7.62 -11.32
CA ILE A 218 -12.23 7.22 -11.62
C ILE A 218 -12.14 6.02 -12.54
N GLN A 219 -12.77 4.92 -12.14
CA GLN A 219 -12.66 3.64 -12.85
C GLN A 219 -14.04 3.06 -13.12
N GLU A 220 -14.11 2.26 -14.18
CA GLU A 220 -15.28 1.51 -14.62
C GLU A 220 -15.13 0.03 -14.29
N VAL A 221 -16.19 -0.61 -13.83
CA VAL A 221 -16.30 -2.06 -13.74
C VAL A 221 -16.43 -2.64 -15.14
N VAL A 222 -15.46 -3.43 -15.58
CA VAL A 222 -15.37 -3.93 -16.94
C VAL A 222 -16.37 -5.06 -17.19
N ALA A 223 -17.09 -5.02 -18.33
CA ALA A 223 -17.96 -6.10 -18.74
C ALA A 223 -17.20 -7.42 -18.94
N GLY A 224 -17.71 -8.52 -18.40
CA GLY A 224 -17.08 -9.84 -18.46
C GLY A 224 -15.97 -10.07 -17.42
N ASN A 225 -15.64 -9.07 -16.62
CA ASN A 225 -14.55 -9.12 -15.62
C ASN A 225 -15.06 -9.05 -14.18
N ILE A 226 -16.23 -9.60 -13.91
CA ILE A 226 -16.70 -9.94 -12.54
C ILE A 226 -16.51 -11.44 -12.39
N TYR A 227 -15.53 -11.83 -11.59
CA TYR A 227 -15.09 -13.22 -11.41
C TYR A 227 -15.80 -13.90 -10.23
N ASP A 228 -16.21 -13.12 -9.21
CA ASP A 228 -16.95 -13.58 -8.04
C ASP A 228 -18.10 -12.62 -7.74
N GLU A 229 -19.29 -12.95 -8.24
CA GLU A 229 -20.51 -12.13 -8.08
C GLU A 229 -20.91 -11.95 -6.60
N LYS A 230 -20.71 -12.98 -5.77
CA LYS A 230 -21.06 -12.91 -4.34
C LYS A 230 -20.16 -11.92 -3.60
N ALA A 231 -18.86 -11.98 -3.83
CA ALA A 231 -17.90 -11.05 -3.24
C ALA A 231 -18.09 -9.63 -3.80
N ALA A 232 -18.29 -9.50 -5.11
CA ALA A 232 -18.59 -8.22 -5.77
C ALA A 232 -19.81 -7.54 -5.14
N LYS A 233 -20.91 -8.27 -4.97
CA LYS A 233 -22.13 -7.75 -4.33
C LYS A 233 -21.89 -7.31 -2.89
N ALA A 234 -21.14 -8.08 -2.09
CA ALA A 234 -20.79 -7.70 -0.71
C ALA A 234 -19.94 -6.41 -0.66
N MET A 235 -19.18 -6.13 -1.73
CA MET A 235 -18.37 -4.92 -1.91
C MET A 235 -19.14 -3.75 -2.53
N GLY A 236 -20.44 -3.91 -2.80
CA GLY A 236 -21.27 -2.87 -3.42
C GLY A 236 -21.04 -2.71 -4.93
N ILE A 237 -20.45 -3.74 -5.56
CA ILE A 237 -20.33 -3.80 -7.03
C ILE A 237 -21.57 -4.50 -7.58
N THR A 238 -22.31 -3.77 -8.41
CA THR A 238 -23.65 -4.18 -8.90
C THR A 238 -23.64 -4.69 -10.33
N GLY A 239 -22.63 -4.37 -11.11
CA GLY A 239 -22.53 -4.84 -12.48
C GLY A 239 -21.57 -4.05 -13.38
N PRO A 240 -21.44 -4.46 -14.63
CA PRO A 240 -20.62 -3.77 -15.63
C PRO A 240 -21.08 -2.33 -15.85
N GLY A 241 -20.12 -1.45 -16.14
CA GLY A 241 -20.37 -0.02 -16.37
C GLY A 241 -20.54 0.80 -15.09
N GLN A 242 -20.59 0.18 -13.93
CA GLN A 242 -20.62 0.92 -12.67
C GLN A 242 -19.31 1.68 -12.46
N ILE A 243 -19.42 2.90 -11.93
CA ILE A 243 -18.28 3.75 -11.60
C ILE A 243 -17.85 3.56 -10.17
N VAL A 244 -16.54 3.43 -9.98
CA VAL A 244 -15.87 3.41 -8.66
C VAL A 244 -14.75 4.44 -8.65
N ILE A 245 -14.34 4.88 -7.45
CA ILE A 245 -13.27 5.85 -7.29
C ILE A 245 -12.17 5.22 -6.41
N MET A 246 -10.95 5.25 -6.89
CA MET A 246 -9.79 4.72 -6.20
C MET A 246 -8.85 5.84 -5.75
N VAL A 247 -8.35 5.76 -4.53
CA VAL A 247 -7.38 6.69 -3.97
C VAL A 247 -6.17 5.93 -3.47
N HIS A 248 -4.98 6.33 -3.93
CA HIS A 248 -3.69 5.85 -3.43
C HIS A 248 -2.95 7.01 -2.77
N CYS A 249 -2.80 6.96 -1.44
CA CYS A 249 -2.14 8.01 -0.68
C CYS A 249 -1.69 7.50 0.69
N GLY A 250 -0.75 8.21 1.32
CA GLY A 250 -0.15 7.84 2.61
C GLY A 250 -0.02 8.99 3.61
N SER A 251 0.94 8.87 4.52
CA SER A 251 1.21 9.78 5.65
C SER A 251 1.97 11.05 5.27
N ARG A 252 2.22 11.27 4.00
CA ARG A 252 2.83 12.47 3.47
C ARG A 252 4.21 12.73 4.12
N GLY A 253 4.59 14.00 4.25
CA GLY A 253 5.86 14.41 4.83
C GLY A 253 6.07 14.01 6.29
N MET A 254 4.99 13.76 7.05
CA MET A 254 5.09 13.32 8.43
C MET A 254 5.70 11.93 8.56
N GLY A 255 5.11 10.92 7.89
CA GLY A 255 5.63 9.54 7.97
C GLY A 255 7.06 9.43 7.46
N HIS A 256 7.37 10.15 6.36
CA HIS A 256 8.75 10.23 5.87
C HIS A 256 9.73 10.74 6.94
N GLN A 257 9.35 11.77 7.71
CA GLN A 257 10.21 12.30 8.77
C GLN A 257 10.32 11.33 9.95
N VAL A 258 9.20 10.71 10.37
CA VAL A 258 9.21 9.68 11.44
C VAL A 258 10.17 8.54 11.08
N GLY A 259 10.05 7.98 9.86
CA GLY A 259 10.94 6.91 9.41
C GLY A 259 12.42 7.34 9.39
N THR A 260 12.71 8.58 8.94
CA THR A 260 14.07 9.13 8.90
C THR A 260 14.66 9.32 10.31
N ASP A 261 13.87 9.85 11.25
CA ASP A 261 14.34 10.12 12.62
C ASP A 261 14.70 8.81 13.34
N TYR A 262 13.82 7.81 13.26
CA TYR A 262 14.05 6.52 13.94
C TYR A 262 15.08 5.63 13.24
N LEU A 263 15.23 5.73 11.91
CA LEU A 263 16.35 5.07 11.23
C LEU A 263 17.70 5.53 11.82
N LYS A 264 17.86 6.85 12.02
CA LYS A 264 19.06 7.42 12.63
C LYS A 264 19.23 6.94 14.09
N THR A 265 18.15 7.02 14.90
CA THR A 265 18.16 6.54 16.28
C THR A 265 18.57 5.07 16.35
N PHE A 266 18.06 4.22 15.48
CA PHE A 266 18.37 2.79 15.51
C PHE A 266 19.83 2.49 15.14
N LEU A 267 20.39 3.20 14.16
CA LEU A 267 21.83 3.08 13.87
C LEU A 267 22.71 3.41 15.08
N GLU A 268 22.29 4.38 15.90
CA GLU A 268 23.01 4.79 17.10
C GLU A 268 22.87 3.77 18.27
N VAL A 269 21.70 3.10 18.39
CA VAL A 269 21.42 2.21 19.54
C VAL A 269 21.67 0.72 19.28
N MET A 270 21.75 0.30 18.03
CA MET A 270 22.01 -1.12 17.70
C MET A 270 23.21 -1.74 18.42
N PRO A 271 24.37 -1.04 18.59
CA PRO A 271 25.50 -1.59 19.35
C PRO A 271 25.16 -1.92 20.79
N LYS A 272 24.27 -1.14 21.44
CA LYS A 272 23.78 -1.40 22.80
C LYS A 272 23.09 -2.77 22.93
N TYR A 273 22.44 -3.22 21.84
CA TYR A 273 21.71 -4.50 21.78
C TYR A 273 22.50 -5.61 21.12
N GLY A 274 23.76 -5.37 20.74
CA GLY A 274 24.60 -6.36 20.05
C GLY A 274 24.08 -6.75 18.67
N ILE A 275 23.24 -5.93 18.06
CA ILE A 275 22.65 -6.21 16.74
C ILE A 275 23.67 -5.88 15.65
N GLN A 276 23.92 -6.88 14.78
CA GLN A 276 24.71 -6.70 13.56
C GLN A 276 23.80 -6.97 12.36
N ILE A 277 23.85 -6.09 11.37
CA ILE A 277 23.06 -6.17 10.15
C ILE A 277 23.95 -6.22 8.92
N LEU A 278 23.48 -6.85 7.85
CA LEU A 278 24.20 -6.97 6.57
C LEU A 278 24.09 -5.70 5.72
N ASP A 279 23.12 -4.85 6.02
CA ASP A 279 22.80 -3.65 5.26
C ASP A 279 22.33 -2.54 6.22
N PRO A 280 23.00 -1.37 6.28
CA PRO A 280 22.60 -0.25 7.15
C PRO A 280 21.14 0.21 6.95
N GLU A 281 20.56 -0.03 5.78
CA GLU A 281 19.16 0.29 5.48
C GLU A 281 18.16 -0.57 6.30
N LEU A 282 18.64 -1.66 6.91
CA LEU A 282 17.89 -2.54 7.81
C LEU A 282 18.04 -2.16 9.30
N ALA A 283 18.53 -0.95 9.59
CA ALA A 283 18.64 -0.49 10.98
C ALA A 283 17.36 -0.81 11.77
N CYS A 284 17.53 -1.39 12.97
CA CYS A 284 16.43 -1.94 13.75
C CYS A 284 16.74 -1.89 15.25
N ALA A 285 15.71 -2.04 16.08
CA ALA A 285 15.83 -2.23 17.51
C ALA A 285 14.95 -3.41 17.97
N PRO A 286 15.26 -4.09 19.08
CA PRO A 286 14.34 -5.08 19.64
C PRO A 286 12.98 -4.43 19.88
N PHE A 287 11.91 -5.09 19.45
CA PHE A 287 10.55 -4.52 19.56
C PHE A 287 10.20 -4.15 21.01
N ASN A 288 10.57 -5.01 21.96
CA ASN A 288 10.30 -4.80 23.39
C ASN A 288 11.28 -3.82 24.08
N SER A 289 12.22 -3.20 23.33
CA SER A 289 13.08 -2.15 23.86
C SER A 289 12.36 -0.80 23.94
N PRO A 290 12.82 0.14 24.80
CA PRO A 290 12.25 1.49 24.82
C PRO A 290 12.23 2.16 23.44
N GLU A 291 13.33 2.07 22.70
CA GLU A 291 13.46 2.68 21.39
C GLU A 291 12.56 1.99 20.33
N GLY A 292 12.41 0.67 20.41
CA GLY A 292 11.48 -0.10 19.57
C GLY A 292 10.02 0.30 19.80
N GLN A 293 9.62 0.43 21.08
CA GLN A 293 8.28 0.89 21.45
C GLN A 293 8.04 2.35 21.08
N ASP A 294 9.03 3.21 21.24
CA ASP A 294 8.93 4.62 20.84
C ASP A 294 8.69 4.75 19.34
N TYR A 295 9.42 3.97 18.52
CA TYR A 295 9.19 3.96 17.07
C TYR A 295 7.81 3.39 16.71
N TYR A 296 7.39 2.29 17.34
CA TYR A 296 6.07 1.70 17.08
C TYR A 296 4.94 2.69 17.35
N GLN A 297 5.01 3.45 18.45
CA GLN A 297 4.06 4.49 18.82
C GLN A 297 4.08 5.68 17.85
N ALA A 298 5.27 6.11 17.40
CA ALA A 298 5.41 7.18 16.41
C ALA A 298 4.93 6.75 15.01
N MET A 299 5.23 5.50 14.61
CA MET A 299 4.71 4.89 13.39
C MET A 299 3.17 4.85 13.40
N ALA A 300 2.58 4.45 14.52
CA ALA A 300 1.12 4.44 14.71
C ALA A 300 0.49 5.85 14.53
N CYS A 301 1.17 6.91 14.99
CA CYS A 301 0.75 8.29 14.75
C CYS A 301 0.75 8.65 13.25
N ALA A 302 1.81 8.26 12.53
CA ALA A 302 1.88 8.49 11.09
C ALA A 302 0.83 7.68 10.32
N ALA A 303 0.57 6.44 10.76
CA ALA A 303 -0.46 5.58 10.19
C ALA A 303 -1.87 6.17 10.40
N ASN A 304 -2.17 6.68 11.58
CA ASN A 304 -3.43 7.35 11.88
C ASN A 304 -3.62 8.61 11.04
N MET A 305 -2.56 9.41 10.87
CA MET A 305 -2.59 10.58 9.98
C MET A 305 -2.89 10.17 8.53
N ALA A 306 -2.35 9.04 8.05
CA ALA A 306 -2.63 8.56 6.70
C ALA A 306 -4.08 8.11 6.51
N PHE A 307 -4.67 7.40 7.48
CA PHE A 307 -6.10 7.07 7.46
C PHE A 307 -6.97 8.32 7.44
N ALA A 308 -6.65 9.31 8.28
CA ALA A 308 -7.35 10.60 8.29
C ALA A 308 -7.17 11.35 6.97
N ASN A 309 -5.97 11.34 6.38
CA ASN A 309 -5.69 11.97 5.09
C ASN A 309 -6.57 11.40 3.97
N ARG A 310 -6.61 10.07 3.81
CA ARG A 310 -7.49 9.42 2.83
C ARG A 310 -8.97 9.67 3.10
N GLN A 311 -9.36 9.78 4.38
CA GLN A 311 -10.74 10.06 4.75
C GLN A 311 -11.15 11.50 4.36
N VAL A 312 -10.29 12.48 4.61
CA VAL A 312 -10.52 13.87 4.19
C VAL A 312 -10.56 13.99 2.65
N ILE A 313 -9.71 13.25 1.94
CA ILE A 313 -9.77 13.16 0.46
C ILE A 313 -11.14 12.60 0.04
N THR A 314 -11.64 11.55 0.69
CA THR A 314 -12.96 10.97 0.40
C THR A 314 -14.09 11.99 0.57
N HIS A 315 -14.04 12.79 1.65
CA HIS A 315 -14.98 13.88 1.86
C HIS A 315 -14.99 14.88 0.70
N ARG A 316 -13.80 15.31 0.23
CA ARG A 316 -13.67 16.22 -0.92
C ARG A 316 -14.16 15.60 -2.23
N ILE A 317 -13.94 14.32 -2.44
CA ILE A 317 -14.46 13.59 -3.59
C ILE A 317 -15.99 13.65 -3.60
N ARG A 318 -16.64 13.36 -2.46
CA ARG A 318 -18.11 13.42 -2.31
C ARG A 318 -18.66 14.81 -2.62
N GLU A 319 -18.02 15.88 -2.13
CA GLU A 319 -18.42 17.25 -2.44
C GLU A 319 -18.32 17.58 -3.92
N VAL A 320 -17.23 17.19 -4.58
CA VAL A 320 -17.04 17.42 -6.02
C VAL A 320 -18.08 16.67 -6.85
N PHE A 321 -18.31 15.40 -6.53
CA PHE A 321 -19.33 14.60 -7.24
C PHE A 321 -20.71 15.22 -7.05
N SER A 322 -21.07 15.62 -5.82
CA SER A 322 -22.36 16.27 -5.55
C SER A 322 -22.52 17.56 -6.38
N LYS A 323 -21.47 18.38 -6.46
CA LYS A 323 -21.46 19.61 -7.28
C LYS A 323 -21.64 19.32 -8.78
N VAL A 324 -20.94 18.32 -9.31
CA VAL A 324 -20.93 18.02 -10.77
C VAL A 324 -22.22 17.34 -11.21
N PHE A 325 -22.79 16.48 -10.38
CA PHE A 325 -24.00 15.70 -10.73
C PHE A 325 -25.30 16.33 -10.22
N GLY A 326 -25.24 17.29 -9.29
CA GLY A 326 -26.43 17.92 -8.70
C GLY A 326 -27.25 16.96 -7.83
N ARG A 327 -26.61 15.91 -7.32
CA ARG A 327 -27.17 14.90 -6.39
C ARG A 327 -26.29 14.82 -5.16
N SER A 328 -26.86 14.47 -4.00
CA SER A 328 -26.04 14.23 -2.81
C SER A 328 -25.17 12.98 -2.94
N ALA A 329 -24.10 12.89 -2.17
CA ALA A 329 -23.24 11.72 -2.16
C ALA A 329 -23.97 10.46 -1.68
N GLU A 330 -24.95 10.63 -0.80
CA GLU A 330 -25.87 9.58 -0.33
C GLU A 330 -26.76 9.06 -1.45
N GLU A 331 -27.37 9.95 -2.25
CA GLU A 331 -28.18 9.58 -3.42
C GLU A 331 -27.37 8.83 -4.46
N MET A 332 -26.08 9.19 -4.62
CA MET A 332 -25.12 8.51 -5.49
C MET A 332 -24.49 7.26 -4.85
N GLN A 333 -24.90 6.89 -3.61
CA GLN A 333 -24.41 5.73 -2.88
C GLN A 333 -22.88 5.65 -2.84
N MET A 334 -22.22 6.79 -2.58
CA MET A 334 -20.76 6.89 -2.55
C MET A 334 -20.20 6.25 -1.25
N ASN A 335 -20.29 4.93 -1.16
CA ASN A 335 -19.91 4.16 0.02
C ASN A 335 -18.46 3.69 -0.05
N LEU A 336 -17.77 3.72 1.08
CA LEU A 336 -16.43 3.11 1.17
C LEU A 336 -16.55 1.58 1.08
N VAL A 337 -15.89 1.00 0.07
CA VAL A 337 -15.74 -0.45 -0.07
C VAL A 337 -14.78 -0.93 1.01
N TYR A 338 -13.52 -0.49 0.92
CA TYR A 338 -12.50 -0.77 1.93
C TYR A 338 -11.32 0.20 1.82
N ASP A 339 -10.49 0.23 2.87
CA ASP A 339 -9.21 0.96 2.93
C ASP A 339 -8.15 0.05 3.51
N VAL A 340 -7.05 -0.16 2.79
CA VAL A 340 -5.95 -1.05 3.16
C VAL A 340 -4.63 -0.30 3.25
N ALA A 341 -3.79 -0.67 4.24
CA ALA A 341 -2.42 -0.23 4.37
C ALA A 341 -1.46 -1.21 3.66
N HIS A 342 -0.36 -0.71 3.10
CA HIS A 342 0.67 -1.57 2.52
C HIS A 342 2.12 -1.22 2.92
N ASN A 343 2.29 -0.28 3.86
CA ASN A 343 3.57 0.08 4.47
C ASN A 343 3.40 0.21 5.99
N ILE A 344 3.52 -0.89 6.73
CA ILE A 344 3.21 -0.89 8.16
C ILE A 344 3.81 -2.11 8.86
N ALA A 345 3.95 -2.03 10.19
CA ALA A 345 4.19 -3.18 11.04
C ALA A 345 3.04 -3.32 12.06
N LYS A 346 2.52 -4.54 12.25
CA LYS A 346 1.40 -4.82 13.16
C LYS A 346 1.66 -6.08 13.98
N LEU A 347 1.22 -6.06 15.26
CA LEU A 347 1.13 -7.25 16.08
C LEU A 347 -0.11 -8.04 15.68
N GLU A 348 0.10 -9.27 15.21
CA GLU A 348 -0.95 -10.17 14.73
C GLU A 348 -0.72 -11.59 15.25
N GLU A 349 -1.80 -12.29 15.59
CA GLU A 349 -1.72 -13.72 15.96
C GLU A 349 -1.55 -14.56 14.71
N HIS A 350 -0.49 -15.37 14.67
CA HIS A 350 -0.24 -16.36 13.61
C HIS A 350 0.13 -17.71 14.19
N VAL A 351 -0.02 -18.77 13.41
CA VAL A 351 0.40 -20.11 13.79
C VAL A 351 1.77 -20.39 13.16
N VAL A 352 2.78 -20.64 14.00
CA VAL A 352 4.13 -21.04 13.58
C VAL A 352 4.47 -22.34 14.29
N ASP A 353 4.87 -23.38 13.53
CA ASP A 353 5.16 -24.72 14.04
C ASP A 353 4.04 -25.29 14.93
N GLY A 354 2.79 -25.09 14.50
CA GLY A 354 1.58 -25.54 15.21
C GLY A 354 1.23 -24.77 16.47
N LYS A 355 1.96 -23.67 16.80
CA LYS A 355 1.75 -22.84 17.99
C LYS A 355 1.25 -21.45 17.60
N LYS A 356 0.26 -20.95 18.31
CA LYS A 356 -0.18 -19.57 18.20
C LYS A 356 0.85 -18.63 18.83
N LYS A 357 1.27 -17.62 18.08
CA LYS A 357 2.22 -16.59 18.50
C LYS A 357 1.73 -15.21 18.11
N MET A 358 1.99 -14.21 18.96
CA MET A 358 1.84 -12.81 18.59
C MET A 358 3.12 -12.35 17.89
N LEU A 359 3.03 -12.09 16.60
CA LEU A 359 4.17 -11.71 15.76
C LEU A 359 4.03 -10.28 15.29
N LEU A 360 5.15 -9.57 15.21
CA LEU A 360 5.22 -8.26 14.58
C LEU A 360 5.44 -8.46 13.07
N VAL A 361 4.36 -8.35 12.30
CA VAL A 361 4.39 -8.55 10.84
C VAL A 361 4.70 -7.23 10.16
N HIS A 362 5.87 -7.15 9.52
CA HIS A 362 6.27 -6.04 8.66
C HIS A 362 5.76 -6.26 7.25
N ARG A 363 5.14 -5.24 6.67
CA ARG A 363 4.68 -5.19 5.28
C ARG A 363 5.22 -3.93 4.64
N LYS A 364 6.00 -4.10 3.58
CA LYS A 364 6.53 -2.99 2.78
C LYS A 364 6.16 -3.16 1.31
N GLY A 365 5.24 -2.33 0.83
CA GLY A 365 4.61 -2.58 -0.46
C GLY A 365 3.90 -3.94 -0.48
N SER A 366 3.24 -4.29 0.63
CA SER A 366 2.47 -5.51 0.78
C SER A 366 1.23 -5.25 1.61
N THR A 367 0.12 -5.86 1.25
CA THR A 367 -1.20 -5.62 1.85
C THR A 367 -1.61 -6.80 2.71
N ARG A 368 -2.30 -6.54 3.83
CA ARG A 368 -2.92 -7.60 4.65
C ARG A 368 -4.01 -8.31 3.85
N ALA A 369 -4.09 -9.64 3.97
CA ALA A 369 -4.99 -10.49 3.20
C ALA A 369 -5.65 -11.57 4.09
N PHE A 370 -6.45 -11.16 5.06
CA PHE A 370 -7.16 -12.10 5.94
C PHE A 370 -8.21 -12.89 5.17
N GLY A 371 -8.17 -14.22 5.31
CA GLY A 371 -9.20 -15.11 4.83
C GLY A 371 -10.42 -15.18 5.76
N PRO A 372 -11.48 -15.93 5.37
CA PRO A 372 -12.68 -16.12 6.18
C PRO A 372 -12.43 -16.71 7.57
N SER A 373 -11.37 -17.50 7.77
CA SER A 373 -10.98 -18.01 9.09
C SER A 373 -10.67 -16.92 10.11
N ARG A 374 -10.35 -15.71 9.65
CA ARG A 374 -10.09 -14.51 10.44
C ARG A 374 -11.33 -13.60 10.58
N ALA A 375 -12.53 -14.18 10.52
CA ALA A 375 -13.82 -13.44 10.56
C ALA A 375 -13.91 -12.40 11.69
N LYS A 376 -13.32 -12.69 12.88
CA LYS A 376 -13.32 -11.78 14.04
C LYS A 376 -12.57 -10.45 13.79
N ASP A 377 -11.67 -10.46 12.82
CA ASP A 377 -10.80 -9.32 12.47
C ASP A 377 -11.32 -8.55 11.24
N LEU A 378 -12.50 -8.92 10.72
CA LEU A 378 -13.10 -8.37 9.51
C LEU A 378 -14.43 -7.68 9.79
N PRO A 379 -14.81 -6.63 9.01
CA PRO A 379 -16.17 -6.12 8.99
C PRO A 379 -17.19 -7.23 8.69
N GLU A 380 -18.37 -7.17 9.33
CA GLU A 380 -19.40 -8.23 9.27
C GLU A 380 -19.70 -8.70 7.84
N LYS A 381 -19.83 -7.77 6.90
CA LYS A 381 -20.14 -8.06 5.48
C LYS A 381 -19.05 -8.85 4.75
N TYR A 382 -17.82 -8.90 5.28
CA TYR A 382 -16.67 -9.58 4.67
C TYR A 382 -16.26 -10.88 5.37
N THR A 383 -16.88 -11.21 6.50
CA THR A 383 -16.54 -12.40 7.30
C THR A 383 -16.61 -13.72 6.52
N LYS A 384 -17.49 -13.80 5.50
CA LYS A 384 -17.69 -15.00 4.68
C LYS A 384 -16.90 -15.03 3.37
N ILE A 385 -16.30 -13.91 2.98
CA ILE A 385 -15.62 -13.80 1.70
C ILE A 385 -14.11 -13.54 1.81
N GLY A 386 -13.65 -13.04 2.97
CA GLY A 386 -12.30 -12.58 3.20
C GLY A 386 -12.14 -11.06 3.08
N GLN A 387 -10.99 -10.55 3.50
CA GLN A 387 -10.66 -9.13 3.45
C GLN A 387 -10.59 -8.63 2.00
N PRO A 388 -11.25 -7.51 1.67
CA PRO A 388 -11.07 -6.86 0.37
C PRO A 388 -9.62 -6.39 0.20
N ILE A 389 -9.06 -6.63 -0.98
CA ILE A 389 -7.73 -6.22 -1.38
C ILE A 389 -7.87 -5.37 -2.63
N ILE A 390 -7.30 -4.17 -2.59
CA ILE A 390 -7.33 -3.22 -3.70
C ILE A 390 -5.94 -3.21 -4.31
N LEU A 391 -5.80 -3.80 -5.48
CA LEU A 391 -4.53 -3.96 -6.18
C LEU A 391 -4.44 -2.99 -7.35
N GLY A 392 -3.64 -1.93 -7.20
CA GLY A 392 -3.46 -0.91 -8.23
C GLY A 392 -2.50 -1.36 -9.33
N GLY A 393 -2.92 -1.20 -10.58
CA GLY A 393 -2.03 -1.30 -11.73
C GLY A 393 -1.42 0.05 -12.11
N SER A 394 -1.13 0.22 -13.40
CA SER A 394 -0.75 1.52 -13.94
C SER A 394 -1.98 2.35 -14.32
N MET A 395 -1.81 3.67 -14.53
CA MET A 395 -2.90 4.54 -15.03
C MET A 395 -3.43 4.15 -16.41
N GLU A 396 -2.78 3.23 -17.11
CA GLU A 396 -3.14 2.76 -18.45
C GLU A 396 -3.78 1.37 -18.45
N THR A 397 -3.40 0.50 -17.47
CA THR A 397 -3.80 -0.92 -17.47
C THR A 397 -4.99 -1.24 -16.57
N GLY A 398 -5.23 -0.43 -15.54
CA GLY A 398 -6.33 -0.68 -14.60
C GLY A 398 -5.88 -1.37 -13.33
N SER A 399 -6.87 -1.89 -12.58
CA SER A 399 -6.70 -2.38 -11.22
C SER A 399 -7.58 -3.61 -10.97
N TYR A 400 -7.30 -4.33 -9.89
CA TYR A 400 -8.11 -5.47 -9.46
C TYR A 400 -8.64 -5.28 -8.03
N LEU A 401 -9.86 -5.72 -7.82
CA LEU A 401 -10.43 -5.95 -6.52
C LEU A 401 -10.37 -7.46 -6.24
N LEU A 402 -9.69 -7.84 -5.17
CA LEU A 402 -9.48 -9.23 -4.78
C LEU A 402 -10.03 -9.45 -3.36
N VAL A 403 -10.03 -10.70 -2.91
CA VAL A 403 -10.24 -11.08 -1.50
C VAL A 403 -9.11 -11.97 -1.02
N GLY A 404 -8.76 -11.81 0.26
CA GLY A 404 -7.85 -12.74 0.95
C GLY A 404 -8.49 -14.10 1.14
N THR A 405 -7.68 -15.15 1.08
CA THR A 405 -8.10 -16.53 1.36
C THR A 405 -7.40 -17.04 2.62
N ASP A 406 -7.84 -18.18 3.15
CA ASP A 406 -7.15 -18.83 4.26
C ASP A 406 -5.75 -19.36 3.86
N GLY A 407 -5.49 -19.53 2.57
CA GLY A 407 -4.17 -19.84 2.04
C GLY A 407 -3.14 -18.73 2.22
N ALA A 408 -3.57 -17.48 2.47
CA ALA A 408 -2.69 -16.37 2.78
C ALA A 408 -1.91 -16.54 4.10
N ASP A 409 -2.30 -17.47 4.97
CA ASP A 409 -1.53 -17.79 6.18
C ASP A 409 -0.11 -18.25 5.84
N LEU A 410 0.12 -18.80 4.63
CA LEU A 410 1.45 -19.08 4.09
C LEU A 410 2.40 -17.87 4.16
N THR A 411 1.88 -16.67 3.96
CA THR A 411 2.64 -15.41 3.87
C THR A 411 2.33 -14.46 5.02
N PHE A 412 2.02 -14.99 6.20
CA PHE A 412 1.53 -14.20 7.35
C PHE A 412 0.34 -13.32 6.96
N SER A 413 -0.63 -13.92 6.28
CA SER A 413 -1.85 -13.27 5.78
C SER A 413 -1.52 -11.97 5.03
N SER A 414 -0.62 -12.05 4.04
CA SER A 414 -0.13 -10.91 3.27
C SER A 414 -0.12 -11.20 1.77
N THR A 415 -0.29 -10.14 0.96
CA THR A 415 -0.32 -10.20 -0.50
C THR A 415 0.38 -8.98 -1.11
N ALA A 416 0.51 -8.94 -2.44
CA ALA A 416 1.01 -7.77 -3.17
C ALA A 416 0.13 -6.52 -2.93
N HIS A 417 0.69 -5.33 -3.18
CA HIS A 417 -0.01 -4.05 -3.07
C HIS A 417 -0.38 -3.42 -4.43
N GLY A 418 0.24 -3.88 -5.51
CA GLY A 418 0.05 -3.32 -6.85
C GLY A 418 0.80 -4.13 -7.90
N ALA A 419 0.95 -3.56 -9.09
CA ALA A 419 1.68 -4.22 -10.19
C ALA A 419 3.19 -4.35 -9.92
N GLY A 420 3.79 -3.41 -9.16
CA GLY A 420 5.24 -3.31 -9.00
C GLY A 420 5.93 -2.72 -10.22
N ARG A 421 7.13 -2.18 -10.03
CA ARG A 421 7.88 -1.51 -11.10
C ARG A 421 8.90 -2.43 -11.76
N THR A 422 9.13 -2.19 -13.06
CA THR A 422 10.22 -2.80 -13.84
C THR A 422 11.34 -1.80 -14.13
N MET A 423 11.07 -0.49 -14.00
CA MET A 423 12.01 0.59 -14.28
C MET A 423 12.09 1.57 -13.12
N SER A 424 13.29 2.17 -12.94
CA SER A 424 13.43 3.31 -12.04
C SER A 424 12.68 4.54 -12.59
N ARG A 425 12.27 5.46 -11.69
CA ARG A 425 11.63 6.72 -12.11
C ARG A 425 12.51 7.52 -13.06
N ALA A 426 13.82 7.56 -12.81
CA ALA A 426 14.78 8.25 -13.67
C ALA A 426 14.85 7.64 -15.08
N GLN A 427 14.79 6.31 -15.18
CA GLN A 427 14.74 5.61 -16.47
C GLN A 427 13.43 5.91 -17.20
N ALA A 428 12.28 5.81 -16.55
CA ALA A 428 10.99 6.10 -17.15
C ALA A 428 10.93 7.53 -17.73
N LYS A 429 11.45 8.53 -17.02
CA LYS A 429 11.57 9.92 -17.54
C LYS A 429 12.43 10.05 -18.78
N ARG A 430 13.48 9.25 -18.92
CA ARG A 430 14.35 9.28 -20.12
C ARG A 430 13.68 8.63 -21.32
N GLU A 431 12.83 7.63 -21.08
CA GLU A 431 12.26 6.81 -22.13
C GLU A 431 10.84 7.23 -22.55
N VAL A 432 10.15 8.01 -21.72
CA VAL A 432 8.75 8.41 -21.95
C VAL A 432 8.62 9.92 -21.95
N ARG A 433 7.91 10.44 -22.93
CA ARG A 433 7.50 11.84 -22.97
C ARG A 433 6.09 11.97 -22.38
N GLY A 434 5.96 12.78 -21.32
CA GLY A 434 4.67 12.93 -20.61
C GLY A 434 3.55 13.53 -21.48
N ASP A 435 3.89 14.46 -22.40
CA ASP A 435 2.93 15.08 -23.31
C ASP A 435 2.39 14.08 -24.36
N GLU A 436 3.23 13.16 -24.82
CA GLU A 436 2.80 12.07 -25.73
C GLU A 436 1.97 11.02 -24.97
N LEU A 437 2.40 10.67 -23.75
CA LEU A 437 1.65 9.76 -22.89
C LEU A 437 0.23 10.29 -22.61
N GLN A 438 0.10 11.57 -22.21
CA GLN A 438 -1.21 12.18 -21.98
C GLN A 438 -2.11 12.09 -23.21
N LYS A 439 -1.59 12.44 -24.40
CA LYS A 439 -2.34 12.35 -25.66
C LYS A 439 -2.78 10.90 -25.98
N ASN A 440 -1.92 9.93 -25.70
CA ASN A 440 -2.23 8.52 -25.94
C ASN A 440 -3.30 8.02 -24.97
N MET A 441 -3.24 8.41 -23.70
CA MET A 441 -4.27 8.09 -22.70
C MET A 441 -5.62 8.70 -23.11
N GLU A 442 -5.65 9.97 -23.53
CA GLU A 442 -6.88 10.63 -24.00
C GLU A 442 -7.49 9.93 -25.21
N LYS A 443 -6.67 9.49 -26.18
CA LYS A 443 -7.13 8.68 -27.33
C LYS A 443 -7.76 7.35 -26.90
N ASN A 444 -7.26 6.77 -25.80
CA ASN A 444 -7.78 5.53 -25.23
C ASN A 444 -8.94 5.75 -24.25
N GLY A 445 -9.46 6.99 -24.18
CA GLY A 445 -10.62 7.34 -23.35
C GLY A 445 -10.30 7.59 -21.89
N ILE A 446 -9.03 7.80 -21.52
CA ILE A 446 -8.59 8.09 -20.16
C ILE A 446 -8.17 9.57 -20.08
N TYR A 447 -8.96 10.40 -19.41
CA TYR A 447 -8.60 11.79 -19.20
C TYR A 447 -7.69 11.93 -17.97
N VAL A 448 -6.53 12.57 -18.12
CA VAL A 448 -5.58 12.75 -17.02
C VAL A 448 -5.25 14.23 -16.77
N HIS A 449 -5.29 14.64 -15.50
CA HIS A 449 -4.79 15.92 -15.03
C HIS A 449 -3.61 15.70 -14.10
N ALA A 450 -2.40 16.03 -14.56
CA ALA A 450 -1.15 15.86 -13.81
C ALA A 450 -0.55 17.22 -13.41
N VAL A 451 0.12 17.26 -12.25
CA VAL A 451 0.84 18.46 -11.79
C VAL A 451 1.98 18.81 -12.75
N THR A 452 2.70 17.81 -13.26
CA THR A 452 3.80 17.98 -14.21
C THR A 452 3.84 16.86 -15.24
N MET A 453 4.26 17.16 -16.46
CA MET A 453 4.48 16.14 -17.51
C MET A 453 5.63 15.19 -17.13
N SER A 454 6.63 15.67 -16.42
CA SER A 454 7.73 14.83 -15.89
C SER A 454 7.22 13.81 -14.86
N GLY A 455 6.32 14.22 -13.95
CA GLY A 455 5.68 13.32 -12.99
C GLY A 455 4.80 12.28 -13.68
N LEU A 456 4.10 12.68 -14.75
CA LEU A 456 3.31 11.75 -15.55
C LEU A 456 4.20 10.70 -16.24
N ALA A 457 5.31 11.11 -16.82
CA ALA A 457 6.27 10.22 -17.48
C ALA A 457 6.89 9.18 -16.52
N GLU A 458 7.15 9.56 -15.26
CA GLU A 458 7.66 8.63 -14.24
C GLU A 458 6.78 7.41 -14.03
N GLU A 459 5.47 7.58 -14.23
CA GLU A 459 4.42 6.63 -13.86
C GLU A 459 3.76 5.99 -15.10
N ALA A 460 4.42 6.06 -16.26
CA ALA A 460 3.96 5.42 -17.49
C ALA A 460 3.79 3.91 -17.33
N GLY A 461 2.78 3.33 -17.99
CA GLY A 461 2.43 1.92 -17.88
C GLY A 461 3.58 0.96 -18.12
N LYS A 462 4.46 1.27 -19.12
CA LYS A 462 5.64 0.44 -19.40
C LYS A 462 6.67 0.35 -18.26
N ALA A 463 6.59 1.24 -17.26
CA ALA A 463 7.47 1.19 -16.09
C ALA A 463 6.99 0.20 -15.01
N TYR A 464 5.87 -0.49 -15.26
CA TYR A 464 5.25 -1.42 -14.35
C TYR A 464 5.21 -2.84 -14.93
N LYS A 465 5.16 -3.83 -14.05
CA LYS A 465 4.87 -5.21 -14.41
C LYS A 465 3.42 -5.33 -14.90
N ASP A 466 3.14 -6.38 -15.67
CA ASP A 466 1.76 -6.71 -16.00
C ASP A 466 0.99 -7.12 -14.74
N ILE A 467 -0.05 -6.38 -14.41
CA ILE A 467 -0.86 -6.63 -13.22
C ILE A 467 -1.58 -7.97 -13.27
N GLU A 468 -1.95 -8.44 -14.47
CA GLU A 468 -2.63 -9.72 -14.66
C GLU A 468 -1.71 -10.87 -14.25
N VAL A 469 -0.44 -10.83 -14.67
CA VAL A 469 0.59 -11.83 -14.31
C VAL A 469 0.86 -11.82 -12.79
N VAL A 470 0.81 -10.64 -12.16
CA VAL A 470 0.92 -10.51 -10.69
C VAL A 470 -0.26 -11.19 -10.00
N VAL A 471 -1.49 -10.92 -10.46
CA VAL A 471 -2.71 -11.52 -9.90
C VAL A 471 -2.74 -13.04 -10.11
N ASP A 472 -2.38 -13.52 -11.30
CA ASP A 472 -2.25 -14.97 -11.59
C ASP A 472 -1.32 -15.67 -10.61
N SER A 473 -0.17 -15.06 -10.32
CA SER A 473 0.79 -15.61 -9.37
C SER A 473 0.24 -15.71 -7.94
N LEU A 474 -0.54 -14.72 -7.50
CA LEU A 474 -1.18 -14.71 -6.18
C LEU A 474 -2.29 -15.78 -6.07
N GLU A 475 -3.10 -15.94 -7.11
CA GLU A 475 -4.13 -16.98 -7.16
C GLU A 475 -3.53 -18.40 -7.23
N ALA A 476 -2.50 -18.58 -8.05
CA ALA A 476 -1.79 -19.86 -8.14
C ALA A 476 -1.09 -20.24 -6.81
N ALA A 477 -0.68 -19.27 -6.01
CA ALA A 477 -0.18 -19.48 -4.65
C ALA A 477 -1.30 -19.70 -3.62
N GLY A 478 -2.57 -19.54 -4.00
CA GLY A 478 -3.72 -19.68 -3.12
C GLY A 478 -3.89 -18.56 -2.10
N ILE A 479 -3.20 -17.42 -2.28
CA ILE A 479 -3.19 -16.29 -1.32
C ILE A 479 -4.44 -15.43 -1.47
N THR A 480 -4.87 -15.18 -2.72
CA THR A 480 -6.01 -14.32 -3.03
C THR A 480 -6.92 -14.96 -4.07
N ARG A 481 -8.10 -14.38 -4.25
CA ARG A 481 -9.05 -14.71 -5.31
C ARG A 481 -9.56 -13.44 -5.95
N ARG A 482 -9.66 -13.44 -7.30
CA ARG A 482 -10.21 -12.30 -8.07
C ARG A 482 -11.69 -12.08 -7.77
N VAL A 483 -12.06 -10.81 -7.72
CA VAL A 483 -13.47 -10.40 -7.61
C VAL A 483 -13.87 -9.60 -8.85
N VAL A 484 -13.15 -8.52 -9.15
CA VAL A 484 -13.48 -7.61 -10.26
C VAL A 484 -12.22 -7.01 -10.85
N ALA A 485 -12.17 -6.85 -12.19
CA ALA A 485 -11.21 -5.97 -12.83
C ALA A 485 -11.85 -4.60 -13.12
N LEU A 486 -11.06 -3.55 -12.92
CA LEU A 486 -11.43 -2.16 -13.01
C LEU A 486 -10.58 -1.46 -14.08
N LYS A 487 -11.19 -0.58 -14.89
CA LYS A 487 -10.51 0.18 -15.94
C LYS A 487 -10.55 1.68 -15.64
N PRO A 488 -9.42 2.40 -15.68
CA PRO A 488 -9.41 3.84 -15.48
C PRO A 488 -10.07 4.57 -16.66
N ILE A 489 -10.82 5.63 -16.35
CA ILE A 489 -11.41 6.56 -17.32
C ILE A 489 -11.02 8.01 -17.02
N GLY A 490 -10.58 8.29 -15.79
CA GLY A 490 -10.10 9.60 -15.37
C GLY A 490 -9.08 9.51 -14.25
N ASN A 491 -8.07 10.37 -14.25
CA ASN A 491 -6.97 10.31 -13.31
C ASN A 491 -6.49 11.70 -12.88
N VAL A 492 -6.30 11.88 -11.57
CA VAL A 492 -5.58 13.01 -10.97
C VAL A 492 -4.22 12.50 -10.50
N LYS A 493 -3.13 13.09 -11.01
CA LYS A 493 -1.76 12.68 -10.74
C LYS A 493 -0.93 13.80 -10.13
N GLY A 494 -0.18 13.47 -9.04
CA GLY A 494 0.68 14.42 -8.34
C GLY A 494 2.11 14.53 -8.87
#